data_19eea93372e63663d018609912de8943
#
_entry.id   19eea93372e63663d018609912de8943
#
_cell.length_a   1.000
_cell.length_b   1.000
_cell.length_c   1.000
_cell.angle_alpha   90.00
_cell.angle_beta   90.00
_cell.angle_gamma   90.00
#
_symmetry.space_group_name_H-M   'P 1'
#
loop_
_entity.id
_entity.type
_entity.pdbx_description
1 polymer ?
#
loop_
_entity_poly.entity_id
_entity_poly.type
_entity_poly.pdbx_seq_one_letter_code
_entity_poly.pdbx_strand_id
1 'polypeptide(L)'
;YSSAASDVYKRQINERNGKRELWAQMIMLWCLQSYYEYSNDQRVIDLMTNYFKWQLSVPDEQFLEDYWENSRGGDNLLSVYWLYNRTGDQFLLELAEKIHRNTADWTRPSALPNWHNVNIAQCFREPATYYMMTGDSAMLKASYNVHNLIRRTFGQVPGGMFGADENARMGSIDPRQGVETCGLVEQMASDELMLCMTGDPLWAEHCEEVAFNSYPAAVMPDFKGLRYITCPNQTVSDSKNHHPGIDNRGPFLAMNPFSSRCCQHNHAQGWPYYAEHLILATPDNGVAAAMYAACKATVKVGDGNEISLHE
;
A
#
# COMPACT_ATOMS: atom_id res chain seq x y z
N TYR A 1 -17.72 7.52 14.11
CA TYR A 1 -16.93 6.55 14.88
C TYR A 1 -15.71 6.13 14.08
N SER A 2 -14.60 6.73 14.34
CA SER A 2 -13.31 6.20 13.91
C SER A 2 -12.84 5.18 14.96
N SER A 3 -13.22 3.92 14.80
CA SER A 3 -12.71 2.85 15.63
C SER A 3 -11.18 2.72 15.54
N ALA A 4 -10.62 3.01 14.37
CA ALA A 4 -9.17 3.01 14.16
C ALA A 4 -8.47 4.13 14.96
N ALA A 5 -8.97 5.36 14.94
CA ALA A 5 -8.32 6.45 15.68
C ALA A 5 -8.47 6.33 17.20
N SER A 6 -9.58 5.77 17.70
CA SER A 6 -9.72 5.50 19.14
C SER A 6 -8.87 4.32 19.62
N ASP A 7 -8.58 3.38 18.74
CA ASP A 7 -7.72 2.24 19.05
C ASP A 7 -6.24 2.63 19.06
N VAL A 8 -5.81 3.51 18.18
CA VAL A 8 -4.42 4.02 18.13
C VAL A 8 -4.03 4.71 19.43
N TYR A 9 -4.94 5.45 20.06
CA TYR A 9 -4.64 6.16 21.32
C TYR A 9 -4.52 5.22 22.54
N LYS A 10 -5.07 4.02 22.45
CA LYS A 10 -5.13 3.07 23.58
C LYS A 10 -4.15 1.91 23.49
N ARG A 11 -3.46 1.71 22.36
CA ARG A 11 -2.68 0.50 22.11
C ARG A 11 -1.20 0.76 21.84
N GLN A 12 -0.50 1.29 22.83
CA GLN A 12 0.95 1.14 22.85
C GLN A 12 1.38 -0.30 23.21
N ILE A 13 0.47 -1.09 23.74
CA ILE A 13 0.68 -2.50 24.09
C ILE A 13 -0.54 -3.26 23.61
N ASN A 14 -0.32 -4.32 22.82
CA ASN A 14 -1.39 -5.21 22.41
C ASN A 14 -1.91 -5.97 23.64
N GLU A 15 -3.14 -5.69 24.05
CA GLU A 15 -3.77 -6.28 25.24
C GLU A 15 -3.91 -7.81 25.15
N ARG A 16 -3.88 -8.38 23.94
CA ARG A 16 -4.02 -9.83 23.75
C ARG A 16 -2.75 -10.61 24.09
N ASN A 17 -1.57 -10.04 23.84
CA ASN A 17 -0.30 -10.73 23.99
C ASN A 17 0.73 -9.96 24.83
N GLY A 18 0.38 -8.78 25.33
CA GLY A 18 1.30 -7.92 26.10
C GLY A 18 2.45 -7.32 25.27
N LYS A 19 2.42 -7.47 23.95
CA LYS A 19 3.45 -6.95 23.05
C LYS A 19 3.10 -5.54 22.58
N ARG A 20 4.10 -4.83 22.11
CA ARG A 20 3.93 -3.51 21.51
C ARG A 20 3.27 -3.62 20.15
N GLU A 21 2.36 -2.71 19.86
CA GLU A 21 1.66 -2.64 18.56
C GLU A 21 2.35 -1.61 17.67
N LEU A 22 2.90 -2.06 16.55
CA LEU A 22 3.57 -1.19 15.57
C LEU A 22 2.74 -1.01 14.30
N TRP A 23 1.93 -1.98 13.91
CA TRP A 23 1.22 -1.95 12.63
C TRP A 23 0.23 -0.79 12.52
N ALA A 24 -0.66 -0.62 13.50
CA ALA A 24 -1.65 0.47 13.48
C ALA A 24 -0.98 1.85 13.44
N GLN A 25 0.23 1.97 13.98
CA GLN A 25 0.99 3.22 13.98
C GLN A 25 1.51 3.56 12.58
N MET A 26 1.80 2.58 11.71
CA MET A 26 2.25 2.84 10.34
C MET A 26 1.21 3.64 9.56
N ILE A 27 -0.08 3.32 9.73
CA ILE A 27 -1.18 4.06 9.11
C ILE A 27 -1.30 5.47 9.70
N MET A 28 -1.13 5.61 11.02
CA MET A 28 -1.14 6.92 11.68
C MET A 28 0.01 7.81 11.19
N LEU A 29 1.18 7.23 10.93
CA LEU A 29 2.31 7.99 10.38
C LEU A 29 1.97 8.61 9.01
N TRP A 30 1.25 7.90 8.15
CA TRP A 30 0.80 8.44 6.86
C TRP A 30 -0.21 9.59 7.04
N CYS A 31 -1.15 9.44 7.97
CA CYS A 31 -2.07 10.53 8.31
C CYS A 31 -1.33 11.77 8.84
N LEU A 32 -0.30 11.58 9.65
CA LEU A 32 0.53 12.67 10.17
C LEU A 32 1.33 13.35 9.06
N GLN A 33 1.87 12.58 8.11
CA GLN A 33 2.56 13.12 6.93
C GLN A 33 1.61 14.00 6.10
N SER A 34 0.43 13.48 5.75
CA SER A 34 -0.58 14.24 4.99
C SER A 34 -1.01 15.51 5.74
N TYR A 35 -1.17 15.44 7.06
CA TYR A 35 -1.48 16.61 7.87
C TYR A 35 -0.33 17.63 7.87
N TYR A 36 0.93 17.18 7.94
CA TYR A 36 2.08 18.06 7.87
C TYR A 36 2.20 18.76 6.52
N GLU A 37 2.01 18.04 5.40
CA GLU A 37 2.07 18.63 4.05
C GLU A 37 1.03 19.76 3.87
N TYR A 38 -0.13 19.63 4.53
CA TYR A 38 -1.16 20.66 4.51
C TYR A 38 -0.87 21.82 5.48
N SER A 39 -0.43 21.52 6.70
CA SER A 39 -0.40 22.50 7.81
C SER A 39 0.98 23.07 8.12
N ASN A 40 2.06 22.38 7.73
CA ASN A 40 3.44 22.63 8.16
C ASN A 40 3.61 22.64 9.70
N ASP A 41 2.79 21.85 10.41
CA ASP A 41 2.80 21.80 11.88
C ASP A 41 4.04 21.05 12.39
N GLN A 42 4.99 21.79 12.95
CA GLN A 42 6.25 21.25 13.46
C GLN A 42 6.08 20.16 14.53
N ARG A 43 4.95 20.14 15.24
CA ARG A 43 4.66 19.10 16.22
C ARG A 43 4.62 17.69 15.62
N VAL A 44 4.30 17.57 14.32
CA VAL A 44 4.35 16.29 13.60
C VAL A 44 5.79 15.78 13.52
N ILE A 45 6.73 16.65 13.13
CA ILE A 45 8.15 16.30 13.04
C ILE A 45 8.67 15.87 14.41
N ASP A 46 8.34 16.62 15.45
CA ASP A 46 8.79 16.32 16.83
C ASP A 46 8.22 14.99 17.32
N LEU A 47 6.93 14.74 17.05
CA LEU A 47 6.26 13.49 17.42
C LEU A 47 6.88 12.28 16.70
N MET A 48 7.03 12.38 15.38
CA MET A 48 7.59 11.30 14.57
C MET A 48 9.06 11.03 14.93
N THR A 49 9.85 12.07 15.17
CA THR A 49 11.24 11.95 15.63
C THR A 49 11.32 11.18 16.94
N ASN A 50 10.50 11.53 17.93
CA ASN A 50 10.47 10.84 19.22
C ASN A 50 9.99 9.40 19.10
N TYR A 51 8.98 9.16 18.26
CA TYR A 51 8.46 7.83 17.99
C TYR A 51 9.50 6.92 17.32
N PHE A 52 10.24 7.42 16.34
CA PHE A 52 11.28 6.65 15.67
C PHE A 52 12.52 6.41 16.54
N LYS A 53 12.89 7.35 17.41
CA LYS A 53 13.91 7.10 18.46
C LYS A 53 13.49 5.98 19.39
N TRP A 54 12.21 5.95 19.76
CA TRP A 54 11.67 4.84 20.55
C TRP A 54 11.71 3.52 19.76
N GLN A 55 11.31 3.49 18.49
CA GLN A 55 11.40 2.28 17.65
C GLN A 55 12.83 1.75 17.57
N LEU A 56 13.81 2.64 17.37
CA LEU A 56 15.22 2.25 17.34
C LEU A 56 15.66 1.59 18.64
N SER A 57 15.14 2.03 19.77
CA SER A 57 15.46 1.49 21.11
C SER A 57 14.80 0.14 21.43
N VAL A 58 13.80 -0.29 20.67
CA VAL A 58 13.13 -1.59 20.84
C VAL A 58 14.13 -2.71 20.52
N PRO A 59 14.33 -3.73 21.35
CA PRO A 59 15.20 -4.87 21.01
C PRO A 59 14.75 -5.57 19.73
N ASP A 60 15.68 -6.08 18.93
CA ASP A 60 15.38 -6.73 17.64
C ASP A 60 14.41 -7.91 17.81
N GLU A 61 14.51 -8.65 18.92
CA GLU A 61 13.64 -9.80 19.20
C GLU A 61 12.17 -9.41 19.50
N GLN A 62 11.92 -8.09 19.71
CA GLN A 62 10.59 -7.55 19.98
C GLN A 62 10.14 -6.56 18.91
N PHE A 63 10.93 -6.42 17.83
CA PHE A 63 10.69 -5.44 16.78
C PHE A 63 10.13 -6.11 15.54
N LEU A 64 8.97 -5.65 15.06
CA LEU A 64 8.24 -6.24 13.93
C LEU A 64 7.98 -7.76 14.11
N GLU A 65 7.66 -8.16 15.34
CA GLU A 65 7.51 -9.58 15.70
C GLU A 65 6.13 -10.14 15.32
N ASP A 66 5.08 -9.32 15.38
CA ASP A 66 3.73 -9.74 15.03
C ASP A 66 3.58 -9.88 13.51
N TYR A 67 2.69 -10.79 13.10
CA TYR A 67 2.44 -11.14 11.70
C TYR A 67 2.19 -9.92 10.79
N TRP A 68 1.35 -8.98 11.24
CA TRP A 68 1.00 -7.82 10.44
C TRP A 68 2.13 -6.82 10.32
N GLU A 69 2.79 -6.51 11.42
CA GLU A 69 3.91 -5.56 11.43
C GLU A 69 5.15 -6.12 10.73
N ASN A 70 5.43 -7.41 10.89
CA ASN A 70 6.50 -8.08 10.15
C ASN A 70 6.26 -8.04 8.64
N SER A 71 5.04 -8.32 8.20
CA SER A 71 4.69 -8.28 6.79
C SER A 71 4.80 -6.88 6.19
N ARG A 72 4.52 -5.82 6.97
CA ARG A 72 4.31 -4.45 6.50
C ARG A 72 5.39 -3.45 6.91
N GLY A 73 6.56 -3.92 7.30
CA GLY A 73 7.67 -3.04 7.67
C GLY A 73 8.06 -2.02 6.58
N GLY A 74 7.77 -2.32 5.31
CA GLY A 74 7.99 -1.41 4.20
C GLY A 74 7.22 -0.09 4.29
N ASP A 75 6.03 -0.09 4.90
CA ASP A 75 5.26 1.16 5.11
C ASP A 75 5.89 2.01 6.21
N ASN A 76 6.40 1.35 7.25
CA ASN A 76 7.17 2.04 8.28
C ASN A 76 8.45 2.66 7.70
N LEU A 77 9.13 1.92 6.82
CA LEU A 77 10.35 2.37 6.13
C LEU A 77 10.11 3.64 5.29
N LEU A 78 9.00 3.70 4.54
CA LEU A 78 8.61 4.91 3.82
C LEU A 78 8.48 6.12 4.74
N SER A 79 7.82 5.94 5.89
CA SER A 79 7.63 7.00 6.87
C SER A 79 8.95 7.46 7.51
N VAL A 80 9.89 6.54 7.72
CA VAL A 80 11.24 6.85 8.17
C VAL A 80 11.99 7.71 7.15
N TYR A 81 11.94 7.34 5.87
CA TYR A 81 12.58 8.11 4.81
C TYR A 81 11.91 9.47 4.56
N TRP A 82 10.57 9.53 4.71
CA TRP A 82 9.87 10.80 4.66
C TRP A 82 10.38 11.78 5.72
N LEU A 83 10.61 11.31 6.95
CA LEU A 83 11.15 12.14 8.01
C LEU A 83 12.63 12.47 7.79
N TYR A 84 13.43 11.49 7.33
CA TYR A 84 14.84 11.71 7.02
C TYR A 84 15.04 12.82 5.98
N ASN A 85 14.24 12.84 4.93
CA ASN A 85 14.30 13.87 3.90
C ASN A 85 13.99 15.29 4.41
N ARG A 86 13.40 15.42 5.60
CA ARG A 86 13.07 16.70 6.22
C ARG A 86 14.01 17.11 7.30
N THR A 87 14.61 16.17 8.01
CA THR A 87 15.45 16.44 9.18
C THR A 87 16.94 16.19 8.93
N GLY A 88 17.28 15.23 8.09
CA GLY A 88 18.65 14.76 7.87
C GLY A 88 19.20 13.93 9.05
N ASP A 89 18.39 13.54 10.00
CA ASP A 89 18.81 12.84 11.20
C ASP A 89 19.31 11.42 10.91
N GLN A 90 20.60 11.16 11.17
CA GLN A 90 21.27 9.91 10.78
C GLN A 90 20.71 8.66 11.47
N PHE A 91 20.17 8.78 12.71
CA PHE A 91 19.55 7.65 13.40
C PHE A 91 18.38 7.03 12.61
N LEU A 92 17.76 7.80 11.71
CA LEU A 92 16.69 7.30 10.84
C LEU A 92 17.20 6.29 9.80
N LEU A 93 18.44 6.45 9.33
CA LEU A 93 19.05 5.46 8.45
C LEU A 93 19.39 4.16 9.21
N GLU A 94 19.83 4.26 10.47
CA GLU A 94 20.02 3.10 11.35
C GLU A 94 18.70 2.36 11.59
N LEU A 95 17.62 3.13 11.81
CA LEU A 95 16.28 2.56 11.95
C LEU A 95 15.80 1.91 10.63
N ALA A 96 16.08 2.51 9.50
CA ALA A 96 15.73 1.96 8.18
C ALA A 96 16.40 0.59 7.96
N GLU A 97 17.69 0.47 8.27
CA GLU A 97 18.41 -0.82 8.24
C GLU A 97 17.80 -1.85 9.18
N LYS A 98 17.45 -1.42 10.40
CA LYS A 98 16.78 -2.27 11.37
C LYS A 98 15.42 -2.76 10.88
N ILE A 99 14.62 -1.91 10.25
CA ILE A 99 13.32 -2.28 9.67
C ILE A 99 13.53 -3.31 8.58
N HIS A 100 14.41 -3.03 7.61
CA HIS A 100 14.68 -3.94 6.50
C HIS A 100 15.15 -5.32 6.98
N ARG A 101 16.01 -5.38 8.00
CA ARG A 101 16.51 -6.63 8.57
C ARG A 101 15.43 -7.44 9.30
N ASN A 102 14.43 -6.79 9.89
CA ASN A 102 13.41 -7.42 10.72
C ASN A 102 12.04 -7.58 10.04
N THR A 103 11.83 -7.01 8.86
CA THR A 103 10.61 -7.22 8.08
C THR A 103 10.63 -8.55 7.33
N ALA A 104 9.49 -8.97 6.79
CA ALA A 104 9.41 -10.14 5.93
C ALA A 104 10.34 -10.01 4.71
N ASP A 105 11.03 -11.08 4.37
CA ASP A 105 12.03 -11.09 3.29
C ASP A 105 11.38 -11.12 1.89
N TRP A 106 11.16 -9.95 1.32
CA TRP A 106 10.64 -9.76 -0.04
C TRP A 106 11.73 -9.84 -1.12
N THR A 107 12.97 -10.21 -0.78
CA THR A 107 14.06 -10.30 -1.76
C THR A 107 14.15 -11.66 -2.46
N ARG A 108 13.41 -12.65 -2.00
CA ARG A 108 13.47 -14.02 -2.52
C ARG A 108 12.89 -14.12 -3.94
N PRO A 109 13.65 -14.61 -4.92
CA PRO A 109 13.22 -14.59 -6.33
C PRO A 109 12.16 -15.65 -6.68
N SER A 110 11.96 -16.65 -5.84
CA SER A 110 11.11 -17.81 -6.15
C SER A 110 10.06 -18.14 -5.09
N ALA A 111 9.98 -17.37 -4.01
CA ALA A 111 9.03 -17.61 -2.94
C ALA A 111 8.53 -16.30 -2.32
N LEU A 112 7.22 -16.21 -2.08
CA LEU A 112 6.64 -15.10 -1.33
C LEU A 112 6.80 -15.35 0.17
N PRO A 113 7.18 -14.35 0.96
CA PRO A 113 7.28 -14.49 2.41
C PRO A 113 5.90 -14.53 3.08
N ASN A 114 4.86 -14.10 2.36
CA ASN A 114 3.50 -13.97 2.83
C ASN A 114 2.51 -14.26 1.71
N TRP A 115 1.36 -14.82 2.03
CA TRP A 115 0.33 -15.23 1.07
C TRP A 115 -0.92 -14.34 1.10
N HIS A 116 -1.06 -13.48 2.10
CA HIS A 116 -2.20 -12.61 2.23
C HIS A 116 -2.20 -11.55 1.13
N ASN A 117 -3.34 -11.39 0.45
CA ASN A 117 -3.51 -10.48 -0.70
C ASN A 117 -2.94 -9.09 -0.43
N VAL A 118 -3.42 -8.45 0.62
CA VAL A 118 -3.05 -7.07 0.95
C VAL A 118 -1.56 -6.96 1.28
N ASN A 119 -1.00 -7.94 2.02
CA ASN A 119 0.43 -7.95 2.33
C ASN A 119 1.29 -8.08 1.08
N ILE A 120 0.86 -8.88 0.10
CA ILE A 120 1.55 -8.99 -1.18
C ILE A 120 1.50 -7.66 -1.92
N ALA A 121 0.30 -7.12 -2.12
CA ALA A 121 0.08 -5.88 -2.88
C ALA A 121 0.80 -4.69 -2.26
N GLN A 122 0.86 -4.62 -0.94
CA GLN A 122 1.44 -3.51 -0.19
C GLN A 122 2.96 -3.60 -0.04
N CYS A 123 3.50 -4.81 0.07
CA CYS A 123 4.86 -4.98 0.59
C CYS A 123 5.88 -5.52 -0.43
N PHE A 124 5.48 -5.95 -1.62
CA PHE A 124 6.43 -6.35 -2.66
C PHE A 124 7.42 -5.23 -3.02
N ARG A 125 7.06 -3.97 -2.76
CA ARG A 125 7.89 -2.78 -3.00
C ARG A 125 8.90 -2.46 -1.89
N GLU A 126 8.88 -3.19 -0.77
CA GLU A 126 9.79 -2.92 0.35
C GLU A 126 11.26 -2.86 -0.07
N PRO A 127 11.80 -3.84 -0.84
CA PRO A 127 13.18 -3.76 -1.26
C PRO A 127 13.49 -2.54 -2.13
N ALA A 128 12.58 -2.13 -3.02
CA ALA A 128 12.73 -0.91 -3.81
C ALA A 128 12.71 0.34 -2.93
N THR A 129 11.90 0.36 -1.87
CA THR A 129 11.92 1.44 -0.89
C THR A 129 13.28 1.53 -0.20
N TYR A 130 13.84 0.39 0.21
CA TYR A 130 15.16 0.35 0.84
C TYR A 130 16.29 0.79 -0.13
N TYR A 131 16.17 0.44 -1.41
CA TYR A 131 17.06 0.91 -2.47
C TYR A 131 17.20 2.44 -2.52
N MET A 132 16.16 3.18 -2.23
CA MET A 132 16.15 4.65 -2.36
C MET A 132 17.25 5.34 -1.56
N MET A 133 17.70 4.75 -0.45
CA MET A 133 18.78 5.32 0.38
C MET A 133 20.09 4.54 0.28
N THR A 134 20.04 3.28 -0.11
CA THR A 134 21.23 2.43 -0.19
C THR A 134 21.90 2.46 -1.57
N GLY A 135 21.12 2.70 -2.63
CA GLY A 135 21.58 2.56 -4.02
C GLY A 135 21.88 1.13 -4.44
N ASP A 136 21.52 0.13 -3.61
CA ASP A 136 21.74 -1.28 -3.96
C ASP A 136 20.74 -1.74 -5.02
N SER A 137 21.18 -1.80 -6.26
CA SER A 137 20.36 -2.23 -7.40
C SER A 137 19.79 -3.65 -7.27
N ALA A 138 20.38 -4.50 -6.43
CA ALA A 138 19.82 -5.83 -6.16
C ALA A 138 18.47 -5.73 -5.44
N MET A 139 18.30 -4.74 -4.57
CA MET A 139 17.05 -4.47 -3.87
C MET A 139 15.95 -4.02 -4.85
N LEU A 140 16.27 -3.06 -5.72
CA LEU A 140 15.32 -2.65 -6.76
C LEU A 140 14.90 -3.82 -7.63
N LYS A 141 15.88 -4.61 -8.11
CA LYS A 141 15.61 -5.81 -8.91
C LYS A 141 14.76 -6.85 -8.16
N ALA A 142 14.91 -6.95 -6.84
CA ALA A 142 14.12 -7.87 -6.03
C ALA A 142 12.62 -7.54 -6.09
N SER A 143 12.23 -6.27 -5.97
CA SER A 143 10.82 -5.85 -6.11
C SER A 143 10.24 -6.19 -7.47
N TYR A 144 10.97 -5.95 -8.56
CA TYR A 144 10.53 -6.37 -9.91
C TYR A 144 10.41 -7.89 -10.03
N ASN A 145 11.35 -8.65 -9.46
CA ASN A 145 11.29 -10.12 -9.48
C ASN A 145 10.07 -10.64 -8.73
N VAL A 146 9.76 -10.09 -7.57
CA VAL A 146 8.58 -10.48 -6.79
C VAL A 146 7.29 -10.12 -7.52
N HIS A 147 7.19 -8.90 -8.08
CA HIS A 147 6.05 -8.52 -8.90
C HIS A 147 5.86 -9.48 -10.09
N ASN A 148 6.93 -9.80 -10.81
CA ASN A 148 6.88 -10.77 -11.91
C ASN A 148 6.50 -12.18 -11.43
N LEU A 149 6.96 -12.61 -10.26
CA LEU A 149 6.56 -13.89 -9.66
C LEU A 149 5.06 -13.91 -9.38
N ILE A 150 4.53 -12.86 -8.77
CA ILE A 150 3.10 -12.69 -8.48
C ILE A 150 2.29 -12.75 -9.77
N ARG A 151 2.63 -11.94 -10.76
CA ARG A 151 1.93 -11.86 -12.04
C ARG A 151 1.94 -13.20 -12.79
N ARG A 152 3.08 -13.85 -12.85
CA ARG A 152 3.22 -15.14 -13.53
C ARG A 152 2.46 -16.28 -12.84
N THR A 153 2.40 -16.25 -11.50
CA THR A 153 1.81 -17.35 -10.72
C THR A 153 0.32 -17.15 -10.47
N PHE A 154 -0.12 -15.92 -10.21
CA PHE A 154 -1.48 -15.60 -9.77
C PHE A 154 -2.19 -14.57 -10.63
N GLY A 155 -1.53 -13.96 -11.62
CA GLY A 155 -2.03 -12.86 -12.45
C GLY A 155 -3.01 -13.30 -13.53
N GLN A 156 -4.05 -14.03 -13.18
CA GLN A 156 -5.05 -14.56 -14.11
C GLN A 156 -6.39 -13.83 -13.99
N VAL A 157 -6.48 -12.89 -13.08
CA VAL A 157 -7.70 -12.11 -12.92
C VAL A 157 -7.64 -10.94 -13.90
N PRO A 158 -8.68 -10.78 -14.77
CA PRO A 158 -8.77 -9.63 -15.64
C PRO A 158 -8.77 -8.31 -14.88
N GLY A 159 -8.25 -7.25 -15.49
CA GLY A 159 -8.22 -5.92 -14.87
C GLY A 159 -7.01 -5.64 -13.98
N GLY A 160 -5.88 -6.27 -14.29
CA GLY A 160 -4.57 -5.95 -13.73
C GLY A 160 -4.19 -6.68 -12.44
N MET A 161 -5.15 -7.20 -11.71
CA MET A 161 -4.89 -7.84 -10.42
C MET A 161 -4.45 -9.30 -10.55
N PHE A 162 -3.80 -9.77 -9.48
CA PHE A 162 -3.52 -11.17 -9.26
C PHE A 162 -4.63 -11.82 -8.41
N GLY A 163 -4.85 -13.12 -8.61
CA GLY A 163 -5.89 -13.87 -7.91
C GLY A 163 -5.51 -14.11 -6.45
N ALA A 164 -6.21 -13.44 -5.56
CA ALA A 164 -6.14 -13.66 -4.11
C ALA A 164 -7.42 -13.14 -3.45
N ASP A 165 -8.27 -14.03 -3.00
CA ASP A 165 -9.50 -13.69 -2.28
C ASP A 165 -9.20 -13.11 -0.88
N GLU A 166 -8.53 -13.81 -0.03
CA GLU A 166 -7.81 -13.36 1.17
C GLU A 166 -6.33 -13.72 1.01
N ASN A 167 -6.07 -14.85 0.36
CA ASN A 167 -4.73 -15.38 0.18
C ASN A 167 -4.51 -15.85 -1.24
N ALA A 168 -3.36 -15.53 -1.79
CA ALA A 168 -2.83 -16.16 -2.99
C ALA A 168 -2.46 -17.61 -2.66
N ARG A 169 -3.01 -18.57 -3.41
CA ARG A 169 -2.82 -19.99 -3.12
C ARG A 169 -1.92 -20.64 -4.16
N MET A 170 -0.83 -21.23 -3.70
CA MET A 170 0.09 -21.97 -4.55
C MET A 170 -0.68 -23.05 -5.32
N GLY A 171 -0.47 -23.11 -6.63
CA GLY A 171 -1.16 -24.08 -7.50
C GLY A 171 -2.63 -23.76 -7.77
N SER A 172 -3.20 -22.72 -7.20
CA SER A 172 -4.55 -22.28 -7.51
C SER A 172 -4.52 -21.37 -8.73
N ILE A 173 -4.80 -21.96 -9.89
CA ILE A 173 -4.88 -21.26 -11.19
C ILE A 173 -6.32 -21.17 -11.69
N ASP A 174 -7.29 -21.29 -10.81
CA ASP A 174 -8.71 -21.25 -11.15
C ASP A 174 -9.12 -19.82 -11.54
N PRO A 175 -9.64 -19.57 -12.74
CA PRO A 175 -10.07 -18.24 -13.16
C PRO A 175 -11.26 -17.69 -12.35
N ARG A 176 -11.87 -18.52 -11.52
CA ARG A 176 -12.89 -18.09 -10.56
C ARG A 176 -12.32 -17.50 -9.28
N GLN A 177 -11.01 -17.54 -9.09
CA GLN A 177 -10.37 -16.97 -7.92
C GLN A 177 -10.71 -15.49 -7.81
N GLY A 178 -11.10 -15.07 -6.60
CA GLY A 178 -11.50 -13.71 -6.34
C GLY A 178 -10.32 -12.78 -6.07
N VAL A 179 -10.65 -11.51 -5.99
CA VAL A 179 -9.73 -10.44 -5.58
C VAL A 179 -10.36 -9.68 -4.42
N GLU A 180 -9.63 -9.55 -3.33
CA GLU A 180 -10.02 -8.72 -2.21
C GLU A 180 -9.86 -7.24 -2.55
N THR A 181 -10.87 -6.43 -2.21
CA THR A 181 -10.87 -4.99 -2.52
C THR A 181 -9.73 -4.21 -1.86
N CYS A 182 -9.31 -4.60 -0.64
CA CYS A 182 -8.13 -3.97 -0.03
C CYS A 182 -6.87 -4.14 -0.90
N GLY A 183 -6.71 -5.32 -1.52
CA GLY A 183 -5.58 -5.57 -2.41
C GLY A 183 -5.58 -4.70 -3.65
N LEU A 184 -6.76 -4.32 -4.18
CA LEU A 184 -6.86 -3.37 -5.29
C LEU A 184 -6.27 -2.01 -4.92
N VAL A 185 -6.68 -1.49 -3.77
CA VAL A 185 -6.23 -0.17 -3.27
C VAL A 185 -4.73 -0.16 -3.00
N GLU A 186 -4.23 -1.19 -2.31
CA GLU A 186 -2.82 -1.27 -1.95
C GLU A 186 -1.92 -1.57 -3.16
N GLN A 187 -2.45 -2.22 -4.19
CA GLN A 187 -1.72 -2.40 -5.44
C GLN A 187 -1.57 -1.05 -6.16
N MET A 188 -2.64 -0.27 -6.26
CA MET A 188 -2.59 1.08 -6.83
C MET A 188 -1.56 1.94 -6.09
N ALA A 189 -1.63 2.02 -4.76
CA ALA A 189 -0.66 2.76 -3.96
C ALA A 189 0.79 2.28 -4.16
N SER A 190 1.00 0.97 -4.30
CA SER A 190 2.32 0.42 -4.55
C SER A 190 2.85 0.74 -5.94
N ASP A 191 2.00 0.69 -6.95
CA ASP A 191 2.37 1.05 -8.33
C ASP A 191 2.75 2.54 -8.41
N GLU A 192 1.97 3.41 -7.79
CA GLU A 192 2.25 4.85 -7.71
C GLU A 192 3.59 5.15 -7.01
N LEU A 193 3.86 4.48 -5.90
CA LEU A 193 5.12 4.62 -5.19
C LEU A 193 6.30 4.05 -6.00
N MET A 194 6.13 2.91 -6.67
CA MET A 194 7.13 2.37 -7.58
C MET A 194 7.40 3.31 -8.77
N LEU A 195 6.35 3.93 -9.31
CA LEU A 195 6.51 4.97 -10.34
C LEU A 195 7.35 6.15 -9.84
N CYS A 196 7.05 6.66 -8.65
CA CYS A 196 7.83 7.74 -8.04
C CYS A 196 9.29 7.37 -7.79
N MET A 197 9.57 6.12 -7.40
CA MET A 197 10.93 5.64 -7.13
C MET A 197 11.74 5.40 -8.40
N THR A 198 11.10 4.98 -9.48
CA THR A 198 11.79 4.43 -10.66
C THR A 198 11.63 5.26 -11.92
N GLY A 199 10.54 6.01 -12.04
CA GLY A 199 10.14 6.66 -13.30
C GLY A 199 9.77 5.67 -14.41
N ASP A 200 9.57 4.39 -14.10
CA ASP A 200 9.24 3.35 -15.07
C ASP A 200 7.74 3.39 -15.39
N PRO A 201 7.35 3.67 -16.66
CA PRO A 201 5.95 3.76 -17.05
C PRO A 201 5.16 2.47 -16.89
N LEU A 202 5.82 1.32 -16.74
CA LEU A 202 5.18 0.05 -16.38
C LEU A 202 4.24 0.19 -15.19
N TRP A 203 4.65 0.96 -14.19
CA TRP A 203 3.89 1.13 -12.96
C TRP A 203 2.67 2.03 -13.15
N ALA A 204 2.79 3.06 -13.98
CA ALA A 204 1.65 3.90 -14.35
C ALA A 204 0.61 3.10 -15.14
N GLU A 205 1.04 2.35 -16.16
CA GLU A 205 0.17 1.50 -16.97
C GLU A 205 -0.55 0.45 -16.11
N HIS A 206 0.17 -0.19 -15.18
CA HIS A 206 -0.43 -1.19 -14.30
C HIS A 206 -1.41 -0.57 -13.30
N CYS A 207 -1.07 0.58 -12.72
CA CYS A 207 -1.97 1.33 -11.85
C CYS A 207 -3.28 1.70 -12.59
N GLU A 208 -3.20 2.21 -13.81
CA GLU A 208 -4.37 2.53 -14.64
C GLU A 208 -5.20 1.29 -14.97
N GLU A 209 -4.55 0.18 -15.28
CA GLU A 209 -5.26 -1.08 -15.53
C GLU A 209 -6.10 -1.50 -14.31
N VAL A 210 -5.55 -1.40 -13.11
CA VAL A 210 -6.27 -1.70 -11.86
C VAL A 210 -7.35 -0.64 -11.60
N ALA A 211 -7.01 0.64 -11.68
CA ALA A 211 -7.89 1.76 -11.35
C ALA A 211 -9.15 1.83 -12.21
N PHE A 212 -9.03 1.51 -13.48
CA PHE A 212 -10.16 1.63 -14.42
C PHE A 212 -10.86 0.31 -14.74
N ASN A 213 -10.38 -0.81 -14.23
CA ASN A 213 -11.01 -2.12 -14.44
C ASN A 213 -11.38 -2.82 -13.13
N SER A 214 -10.40 -3.30 -12.38
CA SER A 214 -10.66 -4.08 -11.16
C SER A 214 -11.26 -3.25 -10.04
N TYR A 215 -10.75 -2.05 -9.81
CA TYR A 215 -11.18 -1.21 -8.70
C TYR A 215 -12.65 -0.74 -8.81
N PRO A 216 -13.14 -0.25 -9.95
CA PRO A 216 -14.55 0.09 -10.11
C PRO A 216 -15.49 -1.12 -9.96
N ALA A 217 -15.02 -2.31 -10.34
CA ALA A 217 -15.78 -3.55 -10.18
C ALA A 217 -16.06 -3.93 -8.72
N ALA A 218 -15.32 -3.38 -7.77
CA ALA A 218 -15.57 -3.58 -6.35
C ALA A 218 -16.86 -2.89 -5.88
N VAL A 219 -17.34 -1.87 -6.57
CA VAL A 219 -18.53 -1.09 -6.19
C VAL A 219 -19.72 -1.48 -7.05
N MET A 220 -20.91 -1.52 -6.45
CA MET A 220 -22.13 -1.70 -7.22
C MET A 220 -22.44 -0.45 -8.06
N PRO A 221 -23.12 -0.59 -9.24
CA PRO A 221 -23.39 0.54 -10.11
C PRO A 221 -24.19 1.68 -9.47
N ASP A 222 -24.98 1.40 -8.43
CA ASP A 222 -25.74 2.40 -7.68
C ASP A 222 -24.97 2.98 -6.47
N PHE A 223 -23.71 2.59 -6.28
CA PHE A 223 -22.81 2.97 -5.18
C PHE A 223 -23.35 2.65 -3.76
N LYS A 224 -24.35 1.76 -3.65
CA LYS A 224 -24.91 1.38 -2.34
C LYS A 224 -24.29 0.14 -1.72
N GLY A 225 -23.42 -0.54 -2.42
CA GLY A 225 -22.77 -1.74 -1.94
C GLY A 225 -21.33 -1.85 -2.43
N LEU A 226 -20.50 -2.43 -1.60
CA LEU A 226 -19.13 -2.77 -1.89
C LEU A 226 -18.97 -4.28 -1.86
N ARG A 227 -18.31 -4.83 -2.87
CA ARG A 227 -17.87 -6.22 -2.86
C ARG A 227 -16.58 -6.33 -2.06
N TYR A 228 -16.62 -7.16 -1.03
CA TYR A 228 -15.37 -7.50 -0.32
C TYR A 228 -14.44 -8.26 -1.25
N ILE A 229 -15.00 -9.23 -1.98
CA ILE A 229 -14.29 -10.02 -2.98
C ILE A 229 -15.03 -9.92 -4.30
N THR A 230 -14.27 -9.64 -5.37
CA THR A 230 -14.75 -9.66 -6.75
C THR A 230 -14.15 -10.85 -7.47
N CYS A 231 -15.00 -11.64 -8.15
CA CYS A 231 -14.57 -12.76 -8.98
C CYS A 231 -14.88 -12.49 -10.45
N PRO A 232 -13.99 -12.80 -11.41
CA PRO A 232 -14.19 -12.49 -12.83
C PRO A 232 -15.46 -13.08 -13.43
N ASN A 233 -15.84 -14.27 -12.99
CA ASN A 233 -17.02 -14.99 -13.47
C ASN A 233 -18.18 -15.01 -12.46
N GLN A 234 -18.22 -14.03 -11.57
CA GLN A 234 -19.29 -13.91 -10.59
C GLN A 234 -20.59 -13.46 -11.26
N THR A 235 -21.60 -14.31 -11.24
CA THR A 235 -22.90 -14.05 -11.88
C THR A 235 -23.87 -13.31 -10.97
N VAL A 236 -23.67 -13.36 -9.65
CA VAL A 236 -24.54 -12.74 -8.65
C VAL A 236 -23.69 -12.04 -7.60
N SER A 237 -24.09 -10.83 -7.23
CA SER A 237 -23.50 -10.06 -6.15
C SER A 237 -24.57 -9.78 -5.10
N ASP A 238 -24.58 -10.57 -4.03
CA ASP A 238 -25.48 -10.40 -2.88
C ASP A 238 -24.73 -10.63 -1.55
N SER A 239 -25.43 -10.60 -0.45
CA SER A 239 -24.85 -10.83 0.88
C SER A 239 -24.59 -12.30 1.22
N LYS A 240 -24.87 -13.24 0.31
CA LYS A 240 -24.64 -14.66 0.52
C LYS A 240 -23.22 -15.04 0.12
N ASN A 241 -22.72 -16.11 0.68
CA ASN A 241 -21.49 -16.73 0.23
C ASN A 241 -21.76 -17.57 -1.02
N HIS A 242 -21.33 -17.11 -2.17
CA HIS A 242 -21.42 -17.79 -3.47
C HIS A 242 -20.11 -18.52 -3.79
N HIS A 243 -19.56 -19.19 -2.87
CA HIS A 243 -18.32 -19.93 -2.90
C HIS A 243 -17.82 -20.25 -4.32
N PRO A 244 -16.74 -19.64 -4.83
CA PRO A 244 -16.27 -19.89 -6.20
C PRO A 244 -15.50 -21.21 -6.34
N GLY A 245 -15.57 -22.09 -5.34
CA GLY A 245 -14.78 -23.31 -5.27
C GLY A 245 -13.46 -23.14 -4.49
N ILE A 246 -13.17 -21.93 -4.01
CA ILE A 246 -12.04 -21.60 -3.16
C ILE A 246 -12.62 -21.13 -1.81
N ASP A 247 -12.18 -21.73 -0.71
CA ASP A 247 -12.74 -21.45 0.61
C ASP A 247 -12.20 -20.13 1.17
N ASN A 248 -13.02 -19.10 1.14
CA ASN A 248 -12.70 -17.80 1.78
C ASN A 248 -13.66 -17.46 2.94
N ARG A 249 -14.58 -18.34 3.27
CA ARG A 249 -15.47 -18.28 4.43
C ARG A 249 -16.25 -16.98 4.64
N GLY A 250 -16.57 -16.25 3.60
CA GLY A 250 -17.31 -15.01 3.78
C GLY A 250 -18.23 -14.63 2.63
N PRO A 251 -19.17 -13.72 2.84
CA PRO A 251 -19.96 -13.15 1.77
C PRO A 251 -19.07 -12.27 0.89
N PHE A 252 -19.27 -12.37 -0.42
CA PHE A 252 -18.55 -11.52 -1.37
C PHE A 252 -18.95 -10.05 -1.30
N LEU A 253 -20.13 -9.77 -0.81
CA LEU A 253 -20.68 -8.42 -0.75
C LEU A 253 -20.75 -7.94 0.69
N ALA A 254 -20.03 -6.87 0.98
CA ALA A 254 -20.09 -6.15 2.24
C ALA A 254 -20.98 -4.92 2.08
N MET A 255 -22.29 -5.12 2.12
CA MET A 255 -23.27 -4.04 1.94
C MET A 255 -23.61 -3.29 3.21
N ASN A 256 -23.27 -3.83 4.34
CA ASN A 256 -23.75 -3.28 5.59
C ASN A 256 -22.77 -2.21 6.10
N PRO A 257 -23.18 -0.94 6.24
CA PRO A 257 -22.34 0.10 6.82
C PRO A 257 -21.99 -0.17 8.30
N PHE A 258 -22.66 -1.11 8.93
CA PHE A 258 -22.40 -1.52 10.31
C PHE A 258 -21.43 -2.71 10.43
N SER A 259 -21.06 -3.35 9.32
CA SER A 259 -20.02 -4.38 9.35
C SER A 259 -18.65 -3.66 9.21
N SER A 260 -17.89 -3.62 10.29
CA SER A 260 -16.51 -3.08 10.30
C SER A 260 -15.56 -4.02 9.58
N ARG A 261 -15.64 -4.10 8.26
CA ARG A 261 -14.69 -4.85 7.45
C ARG A 261 -13.68 -3.90 6.82
N CYS A 262 -12.42 -4.34 6.70
CA CYS A 262 -11.31 -3.54 6.20
C CYS A 262 -11.61 -2.91 4.82
N CYS A 263 -12.17 -3.66 3.89
CA CYS A 263 -12.44 -3.19 2.53
C CYS A 263 -13.37 -1.98 2.45
N GLN A 264 -14.32 -1.85 3.37
CA GLN A 264 -15.22 -0.70 3.39
C GLN A 264 -14.51 0.60 3.75
N HIS A 265 -13.46 0.51 4.55
CA HIS A 265 -12.64 1.66 4.92
C HIS A 265 -11.57 1.94 3.85
N ASN A 266 -10.86 0.90 3.41
CA ASN A 266 -9.72 1.04 2.51
C ASN A 266 -10.15 1.45 1.10
N HIS A 267 -11.32 1.03 0.62
CA HIS A 267 -11.81 1.42 -0.70
C HIS A 267 -11.82 2.94 -0.91
N ALA A 268 -12.13 3.71 0.12
CA ALA A 268 -12.19 5.17 0.02
C ALA A 268 -10.82 5.83 -0.27
N GLN A 269 -9.73 5.11 -0.15
CA GLN A 269 -8.36 5.63 -0.35
C GLN A 269 -7.90 5.54 -1.82
N GLY A 270 -8.49 4.65 -2.63
CA GLY A 270 -7.99 4.37 -3.98
C GLY A 270 -7.99 5.57 -4.92
N TRP A 271 -9.11 6.27 -5.05
CA TRP A 271 -9.15 7.47 -5.90
C TRP A 271 -8.31 8.63 -5.36
N PRO A 272 -8.25 8.93 -4.05
CA PRO A 272 -7.28 9.88 -3.51
C PRO A 272 -5.83 9.54 -3.87
N TYR A 273 -5.39 8.31 -3.69
CA TYR A 273 -4.04 7.87 -4.09
C TYR A 273 -3.78 8.11 -5.57
N TYR A 274 -4.70 7.66 -6.43
CA TYR A 274 -4.59 7.85 -7.87
C TYR A 274 -4.49 9.34 -8.25
N ALA A 275 -5.31 10.18 -7.64
CA ALA A 275 -5.34 11.62 -7.93
C ALA A 275 -4.06 12.36 -7.50
N GLU A 276 -3.42 11.91 -6.43
CA GLU A 276 -2.16 12.50 -5.94
C GLU A 276 -0.98 12.29 -6.91
N HIS A 277 -1.08 11.28 -7.80
CA HIS A 277 0.01 10.87 -8.67
C HIS A 277 -0.23 11.14 -10.17
N LEU A 278 -1.29 11.86 -10.52
CA LEU A 278 -1.57 12.23 -11.92
C LEU A 278 -0.44 13.07 -12.52
N ILE A 279 0.03 14.05 -11.75
CA ILE A 279 1.07 14.99 -12.16
C ILE A 279 2.22 14.91 -11.17
N LEU A 280 3.39 14.54 -11.65
CA LEU A 280 4.58 14.36 -10.83
C LEU A 280 5.69 15.36 -11.21
N ALA A 281 6.43 15.83 -10.21
CA ALA A 281 7.66 16.59 -10.45
C ALA A 281 8.78 15.67 -10.94
N THR A 282 9.63 16.19 -11.83
CA THR A 282 10.81 15.47 -12.30
C THR A 282 12.09 16.05 -11.69
N PRO A 283 13.21 15.26 -11.60
CA PRO A 283 14.44 15.69 -10.95
C PRO A 283 15.11 16.91 -11.60
N ASP A 284 14.76 17.22 -12.84
CA ASP A 284 15.28 18.37 -13.62
C ASP A 284 14.41 19.63 -13.49
N ASN A 285 13.63 19.74 -12.43
CA ASN A 285 12.63 20.79 -12.20
C ASN A 285 11.55 20.85 -13.29
N GLY A 286 11.27 19.76 -13.96
CA GLY A 286 10.18 19.61 -14.90
C GLY A 286 8.94 19.00 -14.27
N VAL A 287 8.02 18.60 -15.11
CA VAL A 287 6.77 17.93 -14.71
C VAL A 287 6.44 16.83 -15.71
N ALA A 288 5.88 15.73 -15.19
CA ALA A 288 5.35 14.63 -15.98
C ALA A 288 3.85 14.46 -15.72
N ALA A 289 3.05 14.36 -16.78
CA ALA A 289 1.73 13.75 -16.70
C ALA A 289 1.96 12.24 -16.60
N ALA A 290 1.79 11.71 -15.40
CA ALA A 290 2.24 10.37 -15.07
C ALA A 290 1.15 9.32 -15.27
N MET A 291 -0.09 9.67 -14.95
CA MET A 291 -1.29 8.86 -15.16
C MET A 291 -2.42 9.77 -15.65
N TYR A 292 -3.43 9.21 -16.33
CA TYR A 292 -4.44 10.01 -17.00
C TYR A 292 -5.78 10.04 -16.27
N ALA A 293 -6.25 11.25 -16.00
CA ALA A 293 -7.64 11.54 -15.63
C ALA A 293 -7.92 13.01 -15.88
N ALA A 294 -9.20 13.36 -16.03
CA ALA A 294 -9.60 14.76 -16.21
C ALA A 294 -9.11 15.61 -15.04
N CYS A 295 -8.09 16.39 -15.25
CA CYS A 295 -7.48 17.21 -14.21
C CYS A 295 -7.03 18.58 -14.72
N LYS A 296 -6.80 19.50 -13.79
CA LYS A 296 -6.15 20.78 -14.01
C LYS A 296 -5.13 21.02 -12.92
N ALA A 297 -3.89 21.22 -13.33
CA ALA A 297 -2.81 21.54 -12.43
C ALA A 297 -2.10 22.83 -12.84
N THR A 298 -1.67 23.62 -11.86
CA THR A 298 -0.78 24.77 -12.05
C THR A 298 0.52 24.48 -11.28
N VAL A 299 1.63 24.42 -11.99
CA VAL A 299 2.92 24.02 -11.43
C VAL A 299 4.02 24.99 -11.86
N LYS A 300 5.08 25.07 -11.05
CA LYS A 300 6.29 25.82 -11.40
C LYS A 300 7.34 24.85 -11.90
N VAL A 301 7.93 25.18 -13.05
CA VAL A 301 8.97 24.37 -13.71
C VAL A 301 10.20 25.20 -14.03
N GLY A 302 11.35 24.55 -14.22
CA GLY A 302 12.62 25.20 -14.52
C GLY A 302 13.00 26.26 -13.49
N ASP A 303 13.28 27.47 -13.95
CA ASP A 303 13.67 28.59 -13.09
C ASP A 303 12.47 29.32 -12.45
N GLY A 304 11.35 28.63 -12.27
CA GLY A 304 10.15 29.15 -11.60
C GLY A 304 9.06 29.64 -12.57
N ASN A 305 9.10 29.23 -13.84
CA ASN A 305 8.05 29.49 -14.81
C ASN A 305 6.78 28.74 -14.40
N GLU A 306 5.68 29.46 -14.32
CA GLU A 306 4.38 28.86 -14.03
C GLU A 306 3.73 28.34 -15.33
N ILE A 307 3.33 27.08 -15.31
CA ILE A 307 2.59 26.45 -16.41
C ILE A 307 1.28 25.85 -15.91
N SER A 308 0.27 25.83 -16.77
CA SER A 308 -1.00 25.17 -16.51
C SER A 308 -1.12 23.96 -17.42
N LEU A 309 -1.43 22.82 -16.82
CA LEU A 309 -1.73 21.56 -17.47
C LEU A 309 -3.23 21.33 -17.43
N HIS A 310 -3.80 20.85 -18.51
CA HIS A 310 -5.19 20.45 -18.65
C HIS A 310 -5.22 19.10 -19.33
N GLU A 311 -5.85 18.15 -18.71
CA GLU A 311 -6.05 16.80 -19.17
C GLU A 311 -7.52 16.45 -19.29
#